data_52267b7e5c2fb4c437fa349df974ee4a
#
_entry.id   52267b7e5c2fb4c437fa349df974ee4a
#
_cell.length_a   1.000
_cell.length_b   1.000
_cell.length_c   1.000
_cell.angle_alpha   90.00
_cell.angle_beta   90.00
_cell.angle_gamma   90.00
#
_symmetry.space_group_name_H-M   'P 1'
#
loop_
_entity.id
_entity.type
_entity.pdbx_description
1 polymer ?
#
loop_
_entity_poly.entity_id
_entity_poly.type
_entity_poly.pdbx_seq_one_letter_code
_entity_poly.pdbx_strand_id
1 'polypeptide(L)'
;LRTFDGERGKLILNIIYGIEYCKQGKLKEAIKYIKKAYRKLEEFDNRDALRILYNLTSKYDDFIELNIEEFYMRHVYNFYKNVSKISKGKTKDIYSILTYKKVAVAIKLNDESSFSKTIHKSKGDEFENVLVVIDEKERDLDFLLNPNKNKEDNRIYYVAFSRAKKRLFINIPKLNSDLYEKLDKFKIEYLDL
;
A
#
# COMPACT_ATOMS: atom_id res chain seq x y z
N LEU A 1 -5.19 -6.99 -5.16
CA LEU A 1 -6.47 -6.27 -5.42
C LEU A 1 -7.00 -6.49 -6.87
N ARG A 2 -6.62 -7.57 -7.55
CA ARG A 2 -7.07 -7.91 -8.93
C ARG A 2 -8.60 -7.93 -9.10
N THR A 3 -9.34 -8.15 -8.02
CA THR A 3 -10.81 -8.15 -7.97
C THR A 3 -11.43 -6.79 -8.36
N PHE A 4 -10.65 -5.71 -8.29
CA PHE A 4 -11.07 -4.35 -8.58
C PHE A 4 -10.56 -3.79 -9.92
N ASP A 5 -10.13 -4.64 -10.86
CA ASP A 5 -9.52 -4.20 -12.13
C ASP A 5 -10.51 -3.57 -13.11
N GLY A 6 -11.80 -3.93 -13.05
CA GLY A 6 -12.84 -3.31 -13.87
C GLY A 6 -13.16 -1.86 -13.46
N GLU A 7 -13.82 -1.09 -14.35
CA GLU A 7 -14.17 0.32 -14.08
C GLU A 7 -14.93 0.53 -12.77
N ARG A 8 -15.92 -0.32 -12.48
CA ARG A 8 -16.66 -0.29 -11.22
C ARG A 8 -15.76 -0.61 -10.04
N GLY A 9 -14.90 -1.61 -10.17
CA GLY A 9 -13.93 -1.95 -9.14
C GLY A 9 -12.99 -0.80 -8.84
N LYS A 10 -12.45 -0.17 -9.87
CA LYS A 10 -11.60 1.03 -9.72
C LYS A 10 -12.33 2.19 -9.07
N LEU A 11 -13.60 2.41 -9.42
CA LEU A 11 -14.45 3.41 -8.76
C LEU A 11 -14.56 3.13 -7.26
N ILE A 12 -15.01 1.91 -6.89
CA ILE A 12 -15.18 1.51 -5.49
C ILE A 12 -13.86 1.65 -4.73
N LEU A 13 -12.79 1.11 -5.28
CA LEU A 13 -11.47 1.14 -4.64
C LEU A 13 -10.97 2.58 -4.43
N ASN A 14 -11.12 3.45 -5.42
CA ASN A 14 -10.73 4.86 -5.29
C ASN A 14 -11.57 5.59 -4.24
N ILE A 15 -12.87 5.29 -4.12
CA ILE A 15 -13.71 5.87 -3.08
C ILE A 15 -13.24 5.41 -1.69
N ILE A 16 -12.96 4.11 -1.51
CA ILE A 16 -12.46 3.58 -0.24
C ILE A 16 -11.11 4.21 0.11
N TYR A 17 -10.18 4.33 -0.84
CA TYR A 17 -8.93 5.09 -0.64
C TYR A 17 -9.19 6.52 -0.17
N GLY A 18 -10.10 7.22 -0.83
CA GLY A 18 -10.47 8.58 -0.46
C GLY A 18 -10.97 8.69 0.97
N ILE A 19 -11.88 7.80 1.39
CA ILE A 19 -12.43 7.76 2.73
C ILE A 19 -11.32 7.45 3.77
N GLU A 20 -10.51 6.42 3.54
CA GLU A 20 -9.48 6.00 4.49
C GLU A 20 -8.36 7.05 4.64
N TYR A 21 -7.97 7.73 3.56
CA TYR A 21 -7.03 8.85 3.65
C TYR A 21 -7.63 10.07 4.36
N CYS A 22 -8.92 10.35 4.15
CA CYS A 22 -9.61 11.42 4.87
C CYS A 22 -9.60 11.16 6.38
N LYS A 23 -9.89 9.93 6.80
CA LYS A 23 -9.84 9.51 8.22
C LYS A 23 -8.43 9.56 8.82
N GLN A 24 -7.39 9.47 8.00
CA GLN A 24 -6.00 9.64 8.44
C GLN A 24 -5.54 11.11 8.44
N GLY A 25 -6.42 12.07 8.11
CA GLY A 25 -6.07 13.48 7.99
C GLY A 25 -5.32 13.85 6.71
N LYS A 26 -5.14 12.90 5.76
CA LYS A 26 -4.44 13.11 4.48
C LYS A 26 -5.40 13.65 3.42
N LEU A 27 -5.89 14.87 3.63
CA LEU A 27 -6.99 15.44 2.83
C LEU A 27 -6.64 15.62 1.34
N LYS A 28 -5.37 15.97 1.01
CA LYS A 28 -4.92 16.12 -0.38
C LYS A 28 -5.02 14.81 -1.15
N GLU A 29 -4.55 13.73 -0.55
CA GLU A 29 -4.62 12.37 -1.09
C GLU A 29 -6.07 11.91 -1.21
N ALA A 30 -6.88 12.15 -0.20
CA ALA A 30 -8.31 11.83 -0.21
C ALA A 30 -9.02 12.47 -1.41
N ILE A 31 -8.86 13.78 -1.61
CA ILE A 31 -9.42 14.52 -2.75
C ILE A 31 -8.92 13.93 -4.08
N LYS A 32 -7.62 13.63 -4.20
CA LYS A 32 -7.03 13.04 -5.41
C LYS A 32 -7.70 11.70 -5.77
N TYR A 33 -7.96 10.85 -4.79
CA TYR A 33 -8.62 9.56 -5.04
C TYR A 33 -10.10 9.69 -5.38
N ILE A 34 -10.83 10.59 -4.74
CA ILE A 34 -12.22 10.88 -5.13
C ILE A 34 -12.27 11.45 -6.56
N LYS A 35 -11.38 12.36 -6.93
CA LYS A 35 -11.30 12.85 -8.32
C LYS A 35 -10.99 11.72 -9.31
N LYS A 36 -10.14 10.76 -8.96
CA LYS A 36 -9.91 9.56 -9.79
C LYS A 36 -11.17 8.70 -9.93
N ALA A 37 -11.95 8.56 -8.87
CA ALA A 37 -13.20 7.82 -8.89
C ALA A 37 -14.20 8.46 -9.85
N TYR A 38 -14.29 9.78 -9.85
CA TYR A 38 -15.25 10.56 -10.64
C TYR A 38 -14.66 11.21 -11.91
N ARG A 39 -13.53 10.71 -12.41
CA ARG A 39 -12.79 11.26 -13.57
C ARG A 39 -13.58 11.40 -14.86
N LYS A 40 -14.72 10.72 -14.99
CA LYS A 40 -15.58 10.76 -16.18
C LYS A 40 -16.65 11.83 -16.10
N LEU A 41 -16.78 12.54 -14.97
CA LEU A 41 -17.69 13.66 -14.83
C LEU A 41 -16.98 14.93 -15.31
N GLU A 42 -17.62 15.63 -16.22
CA GLU A 42 -17.23 16.98 -16.61
C GLU A 42 -17.41 17.91 -15.41
N GLU A 43 -16.50 18.87 -15.26
CA GLU A 43 -16.54 19.92 -14.22
C GLU A 43 -16.48 19.43 -12.76
N PHE A 44 -15.98 18.21 -12.48
CA PHE A 44 -15.82 17.70 -11.12
C PHE A 44 -14.60 18.34 -10.43
N ASP A 45 -14.84 19.21 -9.46
CA ASP A 45 -13.83 20.00 -8.77
C ASP A 45 -13.46 19.46 -7.36
N ASN A 46 -12.65 20.22 -6.64
CA ASN A 46 -12.24 19.86 -5.27
C ASN A 46 -13.38 20.03 -4.26
N ARG A 47 -14.33 20.93 -4.50
CA ARG A 47 -15.48 21.16 -3.61
C ARG A 47 -16.43 19.98 -3.69
N ASP A 48 -16.64 19.44 -4.88
CA ASP A 48 -17.46 18.25 -5.08
C ASP A 48 -16.82 17.03 -4.39
N ALA A 49 -15.52 16.87 -4.53
CA ALA A 49 -14.77 15.82 -3.85
C ALA A 49 -14.89 15.93 -2.32
N LEU A 50 -14.78 17.14 -1.77
CA LEU A 50 -14.93 17.40 -0.34
C LEU A 50 -16.36 17.10 0.15
N ARG A 51 -17.39 17.48 -0.63
CA ARG A 51 -18.78 17.18 -0.30
C ARG A 51 -19.05 15.68 -0.23
N ILE A 52 -18.51 14.91 -1.17
CA ILE A 52 -18.59 13.45 -1.17
C ILE A 52 -17.86 12.86 0.02
N LEU A 53 -16.62 13.30 0.28
CA LEU A 53 -15.85 12.85 1.44
C LEU A 53 -16.60 13.11 2.76
N TYR A 54 -17.08 14.32 2.94
CA TYR A 54 -17.86 14.67 4.14
C TYR A 54 -19.08 13.77 4.32
N ASN A 55 -19.88 13.56 3.26
CA ASN A 55 -21.05 12.72 3.30
C ASN A 55 -20.74 11.26 3.62
N LEU A 56 -19.66 10.71 3.03
CA LEU A 56 -19.27 9.33 3.27
C LEU A 56 -18.61 9.15 4.64
N THR A 57 -17.73 10.07 5.05
CA THR A 57 -17.05 9.95 6.36
C THR A 57 -17.99 10.14 7.54
N SER A 58 -19.04 10.99 7.41
CA SER A 58 -20.05 11.15 8.43
C SER A 58 -20.94 9.91 8.64
N LYS A 59 -20.97 8.99 7.66
CA LYS A 59 -21.72 7.73 7.70
C LYS A 59 -20.80 6.51 7.82
N TYR A 60 -19.57 6.71 8.26
CA TYR A 60 -18.56 5.65 8.26
C TYR A 60 -19.00 4.41 9.06
N ASP A 61 -19.61 4.62 10.20
CA ASP A 61 -20.05 3.55 11.09
C ASP A 61 -21.24 2.76 10.51
N ASP A 62 -22.02 3.36 9.60
CA ASP A 62 -23.12 2.70 8.92
C ASP A 62 -22.66 1.62 7.93
N PHE A 63 -21.42 1.72 7.42
CA PHE A 63 -20.96 0.82 6.35
C PHE A 63 -19.66 0.07 6.62
N ILE A 64 -18.94 0.35 7.71
CA ILE A 64 -17.65 -0.29 7.99
C ILE A 64 -17.74 -1.83 8.03
N GLU A 65 -18.83 -2.37 8.51
CA GLU A 65 -19.05 -3.82 8.61
C GLU A 65 -19.84 -4.39 7.41
N LEU A 66 -20.34 -3.55 6.49
CA LEU A 66 -21.03 -4.01 5.30
C LEU A 66 -20.07 -4.73 4.33
N ASN A 67 -20.61 -5.64 3.53
CA ASN A 67 -19.87 -6.15 2.37
C ASN A 67 -19.78 -5.10 1.25
N ILE A 68 -18.87 -5.30 0.29
CA ILE A 68 -18.61 -4.33 -0.77
C ILE A 68 -19.83 -4.12 -1.68
N GLU A 69 -20.66 -5.15 -1.89
CA GLU A 69 -21.89 -5.04 -2.69
C GLU A 69 -22.87 -4.07 -1.99
N GLU A 70 -23.14 -4.26 -0.71
CA GLU A 70 -24.03 -3.42 0.08
C GLU A 70 -23.50 -1.98 0.22
N PHE A 71 -22.19 -1.83 0.52
CA PHE A 71 -21.56 -0.52 0.55
C PHE A 71 -21.74 0.20 -0.78
N TYR A 72 -21.45 -0.46 -1.90
CA TYR A 72 -21.60 0.11 -3.21
C TYR A 72 -23.04 0.52 -3.50
N MET A 73 -24.01 -0.36 -3.28
CA MET A 73 -25.39 -0.11 -3.61
C MET A 73 -26.03 0.99 -2.76
N ARG A 74 -25.71 1.05 -1.46
CA ARG A 74 -26.33 1.99 -0.53
C ARG A 74 -25.65 3.36 -0.50
N HIS A 75 -24.32 3.40 -0.62
CA HIS A 75 -23.53 4.60 -0.37
C HIS A 75 -22.82 5.17 -1.60
N VAL A 76 -22.66 4.39 -2.69
CA VAL A 76 -21.92 4.82 -3.88
C VAL A 76 -22.83 4.94 -5.11
N TYR A 77 -23.60 3.92 -5.41
CA TYR A 77 -24.39 3.84 -6.65
C TYR A 77 -25.33 5.02 -6.86
N ASN A 78 -25.97 5.52 -5.81
CA ASN A 78 -26.91 6.64 -5.88
C ASN A 78 -26.26 7.98 -6.23
N PHE A 79 -24.94 8.11 -6.05
CA PHE A 79 -24.19 9.33 -6.35
C PHE A 79 -23.51 9.31 -7.71
N TYR A 80 -23.44 8.14 -8.35
CA TYR A 80 -22.74 7.97 -9.63
C TYR A 80 -23.66 7.37 -10.69
N LYS A 81 -24.31 8.26 -11.47
CA LYS A 81 -25.37 7.89 -12.43
C LYS A 81 -24.90 7.03 -13.62
N ASN A 82 -23.58 7.00 -13.92
CA ASN A 82 -23.02 6.34 -15.10
C ASN A 82 -22.45 4.94 -14.83
N VAL A 83 -22.73 4.36 -13.67
CA VAL A 83 -22.23 3.01 -13.32
C VAL A 83 -23.40 2.06 -13.13
N SER A 84 -23.28 0.86 -13.72
CA SER A 84 -24.33 -0.16 -13.66
C SER A 84 -24.45 -0.78 -12.26
N LYS A 85 -25.64 -1.25 -11.92
CA LYS A 85 -25.89 -2.06 -10.72
C LYS A 85 -25.04 -3.33 -10.72
N ILE A 86 -24.67 -3.79 -9.53
CA ILE A 86 -24.13 -5.13 -9.35
C ILE A 86 -25.32 -6.11 -9.39
N SER A 87 -25.46 -6.87 -10.46
CA SER A 87 -26.63 -7.73 -10.64
C SER A 87 -26.33 -9.23 -10.56
N LYS A 88 -25.23 -9.68 -11.20
CA LYS A 88 -24.87 -11.10 -11.29
C LYS A 88 -23.39 -11.29 -11.67
N GLY A 89 -22.90 -12.53 -11.52
CA GLY A 89 -21.58 -12.97 -11.97
C GLY A 89 -20.52 -12.98 -10.86
N LYS A 90 -19.33 -13.53 -11.18
CA LYS A 90 -18.21 -13.73 -10.22
C LYS A 90 -17.85 -12.51 -9.39
N THR A 91 -18.00 -11.31 -9.94
CA THR A 91 -17.73 -10.05 -9.21
C THR A 91 -18.72 -9.85 -8.08
N LYS A 92 -20.00 -10.18 -8.29
CA LYS A 92 -21.03 -10.12 -7.23
C LYS A 92 -20.69 -11.08 -6.10
N ASP A 93 -20.36 -12.33 -6.45
CA ASP A 93 -20.04 -13.36 -5.46
C ASP A 93 -18.87 -12.96 -4.56
N ILE A 94 -17.84 -12.31 -5.16
CA ILE A 94 -16.71 -11.80 -4.39
C ILE A 94 -17.11 -10.60 -3.52
N TYR A 95 -17.86 -9.66 -4.07
CA TYR A 95 -18.25 -8.43 -3.35
C TYR A 95 -19.26 -8.69 -2.23
N SER A 96 -20.05 -9.76 -2.31
CA SER A 96 -20.97 -10.17 -1.23
C SER A 96 -20.25 -10.81 -0.03
N ILE A 97 -19.03 -11.32 -0.22
CA ILE A 97 -18.22 -11.95 0.86
C ILE A 97 -17.19 -10.97 1.41
N LEU A 98 -16.67 -10.05 0.58
CA LEU A 98 -15.60 -9.13 0.94
C LEU A 98 -16.18 -7.93 1.69
N THR A 99 -15.82 -7.76 2.96
CA THR A 99 -16.29 -6.61 3.76
C THR A 99 -15.47 -5.36 3.46
N TYR A 100 -16.08 -4.17 3.62
CA TYR A 100 -15.41 -2.88 3.55
C TYR A 100 -14.17 -2.85 4.45
N LYS A 101 -14.31 -3.29 5.69
CA LYS A 101 -13.24 -3.33 6.70
C LYS A 101 -12.00 -4.10 6.22
N LYS A 102 -12.18 -5.26 5.59
CA LYS A 102 -11.06 -6.02 5.02
C LYS A 102 -10.30 -5.25 3.95
N VAL A 103 -11.04 -4.53 3.08
CA VAL A 103 -10.42 -3.70 2.04
C VAL A 103 -9.72 -2.49 2.66
N ALA A 104 -10.32 -1.83 3.64
CA ALA A 104 -9.73 -0.70 4.35
C ALA A 104 -8.44 -1.07 5.07
N VAL A 105 -8.39 -2.23 5.72
CA VAL A 105 -7.15 -2.76 6.34
C VAL A 105 -6.08 -3.02 5.29
N ALA A 106 -6.44 -3.65 4.16
CA ALA A 106 -5.49 -3.90 3.08
C ALA A 106 -4.93 -2.60 2.47
N ILE A 107 -5.75 -1.53 2.40
CA ILE A 107 -5.31 -0.20 1.97
C ILE A 107 -4.28 0.37 2.95
N LYS A 108 -4.56 0.31 4.26
CA LYS A 108 -3.64 0.81 5.30
C LYS A 108 -2.30 0.10 5.30
N LEU A 109 -2.30 -1.22 5.07
CA LEU A 109 -1.07 -2.02 4.97
C LEU A 109 -0.23 -1.67 3.72
N ASN A 110 -0.88 -1.20 2.65
CA ASN A 110 -0.20 -0.79 1.41
C ASN A 110 0.09 0.72 1.34
N ASP A 111 -0.25 1.49 2.37
CA ASP A 111 0.03 2.93 2.39
C ASP A 111 1.54 3.19 2.51
N GLU A 112 2.01 4.23 1.83
CA GLU A 112 3.40 4.69 1.89
C GLU A 112 3.83 5.17 3.29
N SER A 113 2.88 5.47 4.17
CA SER A 113 3.12 5.73 5.59
C SER A 113 3.21 4.44 6.43
N SER A 114 2.99 3.26 5.83
CA SER A 114 3.23 2.00 6.52
C SER A 114 4.70 1.88 6.90
N PHE A 115 5.01 1.09 7.93
CA PHE A 115 6.38 0.78 8.34
C PHE A 115 7.20 0.10 7.21
N SER A 116 6.54 -0.32 6.11
CA SER A 116 7.16 -0.91 4.93
C SER A 116 7.20 0.10 3.78
N LYS A 117 8.41 0.38 3.28
CA LYS A 117 8.67 1.28 2.14
C LYS A 117 9.64 0.63 1.17
N THR A 118 9.55 1.00 -0.11
CA THR A 118 10.65 0.69 -1.04
C THR A 118 11.88 1.53 -0.67
N ILE A 119 13.07 1.03 -0.97
CA ILE A 119 14.34 1.72 -0.68
C ILE A 119 14.36 3.13 -1.28
N HIS A 120 13.86 3.29 -2.51
CA HIS A 120 13.77 4.61 -3.15
C HIS A 120 12.89 5.61 -2.39
N LYS A 121 11.81 5.13 -1.76
CA LYS A 121 10.89 5.96 -0.99
C LYS A 121 11.38 6.29 0.41
N SER A 122 12.37 5.57 0.91
CA SER A 122 13.01 5.83 2.21
C SER A 122 14.12 6.88 2.13
N LYS A 123 14.42 7.40 0.94
CA LYS A 123 15.47 8.41 0.75
C LYS A 123 15.11 9.70 1.51
N GLY A 124 15.98 10.09 2.43
CA GLY A 124 15.76 11.25 3.30
C GLY A 124 15.11 10.95 4.65
N ASP A 125 14.52 9.76 4.82
CA ASP A 125 14.00 9.31 6.12
C ASP A 125 15.11 8.68 6.97
N GLU A 126 14.91 8.63 8.28
CA GLU A 126 15.77 7.92 9.23
C GLU A 126 14.91 7.25 10.30
N PHE A 127 15.29 6.04 10.71
CA PHE A 127 14.53 5.22 11.66
C PHE A 127 15.44 4.64 12.72
N GLU A 128 14.93 4.45 13.93
CA GLU A 128 15.67 3.79 15.03
C GLU A 128 16.12 2.38 14.64
N ASN A 129 15.21 1.60 14.06
CA ASN A 129 15.45 0.23 13.61
C ASN A 129 14.98 0.08 12.18
N VAL A 130 15.77 -0.59 11.35
CA VAL A 130 15.46 -0.87 9.95
C VAL A 130 15.62 -2.35 9.68
N LEU A 131 14.62 -2.97 9.07
CA LEU A 131 14.70 -4.31 8.48
C LEU A 131 14.75 -4.17 6.96
N VAL A 132 15.84 -4.61 6.35
CA VAL A 132 15.97 -4.70 4.90
C VAL A 132 15.69 -6.13 4.47
N VAL A 133 14.67 -6.31 3.62
CA VAL A 133 14.30 -7.60 3.04
C VAL A 133 14.97 -7.72 1.68
N ILE A 134 15.78 -8.76 1.51
CA ILE A 134 16.51 -9.05 0.28
C ILE A 134 15.79 -10.15 -0.48
N ASP A 135 15.72 -10.03 -1.81
CA ASP A 135 15.15 -11.06 -2.69
C ASP A 135 16.07 -12.29 -2.75
N GLU A 136 15.55 -13.45 -3.16
CA GLU A 136 16.24 -14.76 -3.15
C GLU A 136 17.48 -14.86 -4.07
N LYS A 137 17.87 -13.80 -4.77
CA LYS A 137 18.99 -13.81 -5.71
C LYS A 137 20.33 -13.57 -4.99
N GLU A 138 21.24 -14.53 -5.05
CA GLU A 138 22.60 -14.45 -4.45
C GLU A 138 23.37 -13.16 -4.81
N ARG A 139 23.15 -12.59 -6.01
CA ARG A 139 23.78 -11.34 -6.45
C ARG A 139 23.44 -10.13 -5.57
N ASP A 140 22.36 -10.21 -4.83
CA ASP A 140 21.93 -9.11 -3.96
C ASP A 140 22.82 -8.96 -2.72
N LEU A 141 23.68 -9.96 -2.42
CA LEU A 141 24.67 -9.90 -1.36
C LEU A 141 26.04 -9.34 -1.80
N ASP A 142 26.27 -9.12 -3.08
CA ASP A 142 27.50 -8.53 -3.61
C ASP A 142 27.83 -7.18 -2.96
N PHE A 143 26.81 -6.41 -2.60
CA PHE A 143 26.98 -5.11 -1.95
C PHE A 143 27.56 -5.22 -0.52
N LEU A 144 27.33 -6.34 0.18
CA LEU A 144 27.93 -6.64 1.49
C LEU A 144 29.35 -7.20 1.36
N LEU A 145 29.53 -8.14 0.44
CA LEU A 145 30.77 -8.91 0.31
C LEU A 145 31.82 -8.17 -0.52
N ASN A 146 31.40 -7.47 -1.57
CA ASN A 146 32.26 -6.78 -2.54
C ASN A 146 31.66 -5.41 -2.91
N PRO A 147 31.57 -4.46 -1.95
CA PRO A 147 30.90 -3.18 -2.18
C PRO A 147 31.56 -2.39 -3.32
N ASN A 148 30.80 -2.05 -4.32
CA ASN A 148 31.25 -1.27 -5.48
C ASN A 148 30.35 -0.07 -5.72
N LYS A 149 30.87 1.13 -5.45
CA LYS A 149 30.15 2.40 -5.61
C LYS A 149 29.66 2.69 -7.03
N ASN A 150 30.22 2.03 -8.04
CA ASN A 150 29.85 2.19 -9.45
C ASN A 150 28.67 1.31 -9.85
N LYS A 151 28.29 0.30 -9.04
CA LYS A 151 27.10 -0.52 -9.25
C LYS A 151 25.88 0.16 -8.65
N GLU A 152 24.81 0.30 -9.44
CA GLU A 152 23.57 0.95 -9.00
C GLU A 152 22.90 0.22 -7.82
N ASP A 153 22.83 -1.11 -7.89
CA ASP A 153 22.26 -1.95 -6.82
C ASP A 153 23.00 -1.73 -5.49
N ASN A 154 24.33 -1.62 -5.51
CA ASN A 154 25.12 -1.35 -4.30
C ASN A 154 24.80 0.01 -3.69
N ARG A 155 24.57 1.04 -4.51
CA ARG A 155 24.14 2.37 -4.02
C ARG A 155 22.74 2.34 -3.42
N ILE A 156 21.84 1.54 -4.00
CA ILE A 156 20.47 1.37 -3.48
C ILE A 156 20.53 0.75 -2.09
N TYR A 157 21.25 -0.33 -1.88
CA TYR A 157 21.40 -0.97 -0.57
C TYR A 157 22.13 -0.08 0.44
N TYR A 158 23.15 0.66 0.01
CA TYR A 158 23.79 1.65 0.86
C TYR A 158 22.80 2.68 1.40
N VAL A 159 21.89 3.18 0.55
CA VAL A 159 20.82 4.08 0.98
C VAL A 159 19.91 3.40 2.01
N ALA A 160 19.51 2.15 1.79
CA ALA A 160 18.64 1.43 2.72
C ALA A 160 19.30 1.29 4.09
N PHE A 161 20.56 0.89 4.12
CA PHE A 161 21.30 0.65 5.37
C PHE A 161 21.59 1.93 6.14
N SER A 162 21.91 3.00 5.43
CA SER A 162 22.14 4.31 6.04
C SER A 162 20.87 4.95 6.67
N ARG A 163 19.70 4.30 6.55
CA ARG A 163 18.46 4.75 7.20
C ARG A 163 18.37 4.33 8.67
N ALA A 164 19.15 3.34 9.11
CA ALA A 164 19.13 2.85 10.47
C ALA A 164 19.97 3.73 11.41
N LYS A 165 19.36 4.23 12.49
CA LYS A 165 20.04 5.00 13.55
C LYS A 165 20.66 4.09 14.62
N LYS A 166 19.98 3.00 14.98
CA LYS A 166 20.42 2.12 16.07
C LYS A 166 20.67 0.70 15.63
N ARG A 167 19.68 0.08 14.94
CA ARG A 167 19.77 -1.33 14.56
C ARG A 167 19.39 -1.53 13.10
N LEU A 168 20.22 -2.26 12.40
CA LEU A 168 19.98 -2.71 11.05
C LEU A 168 19.80 -4.23 11.07
N PHE A 169 18.66 -4.70 10.60
CA PHE A 169 18.37 -6.11 10.36
C PHE A 169 18.35 -6.36 8.87
N ILE A 170 18.90 -7.49 8.44
CA ILE A 170 18.90 -7.90 7.03
C ILE A 170 18.28 -9.30 6.98
N ASN A 171 17.14 -9.43 6.31
CA ASN A 171 16.56 -10.73 6.04
C ASN A 171 17.18 -11.30 4.78
N ILE A 172 17.82 -12.45 4.93
CA ILE A 172 18.44 -13.22 3.84
C ILE A 172 17.67 -14.53 3.73
N PRO A 173 16.89 -14.77 2.66
CA PRO A 173 16.00 -15.92 2.55
C PRO A 173 16.71 -17.27 2.58
N LYS A 174 17.97 -17.31 2.11
CA LYS A 174 18.76 -18.54 2.06
C LYS A 174 20.25 -18.23 2.26
N LEU A 175 20.79 -18.72 3.35
CA LEU A 175 22.21 -18.61 3.67
C LEU A 175 22.87 -20.00 3.44
N ASN A 176 23.84 -20.08 2.51
CA ASN A 176 24.66 -21.26 2.35
C ASN A 176 25.93 -21.16 3.22
N SER A 177 26.65 -22.28 3.41
CA SER A 177 27.82 -22.35 4.28
C SER A 177 28.93 -21.37 3.85
N ASP A 178 29.12 -21.18 2.55
CA ASP A 178 30.15 -20.29 1.99
C ASP A 178 29.82 -18.80 2.28
N LEU A 179 28.55 -18.43 2.20
CA LEU A 179 28.09 -17.09 2.58
C LEU A 179 28.19 -16.85 4.07
N TYR A 180 27.91 -17.87 4.89
CA TYR A 180 28.04 -17.79 6.34
C TYR A 180 29.48 -17.46 6.75
N GLU A 181 30.48 -18.20 6.24
CA GLU A 181 31.92 -17.95 6.49
C GLU A 181 32.37 -16.55 6.04
N LYS A 182 31.82 -16.06 4.92
CA LYS A 182 32.14 -14.72 4.42
C LYS A 182 31.55 -13.62 5.27
N LEU A 183 30.33 -13.80 5.79
CA LEU A 183 29.63 -12.83 6.62
C LEU A 183 30.14 -12.79 8.06
N ASP A 184 30.67 -13.88 8.59
CA ASP A 184 31.19 -13.98 9.94
C ASP A 184 32.32 -12.96 10.24
N LYS A 185 33.03 -12.54 9.20
CA LYS A 185 34.07 -11.50 9.26
C LYS A 185 33.55 -10.12 9.69
N PHE A 186 32.23 -9.89 9.57
CA PHE A 186 31.60 -8.59 9.84
C PHE A 186 31.04 -8.44 11.25
N LYS A 187 31.24 -9.40 12.15
CA LYS A 187 30.69 -9.39 13.53
C LYS A 187 29.15 -9.21 13.53
N ILE A 188 28.46 -10.00 12.74
CA ILE A 188 27.00 -9.98 12.60
C ILE A 188 26.41 -10.93 13.63
N GLU A 189 25.33 -10.51 14.31
CA GLU A 189 24.48 -11.39 15.10
C GLU A 189 23.47 -12.09 14.20
N TYR A 190 23.40 -13.42 14.28
CA TYR A 190 22.45 -14.22 13.50
C TYR A 190 21.19 -14.48 14.33
N LEU A 191 20.04 -14.32 13.70
CA LEU A 191 18.74 -14.64 14.28
C LEU A 191 18.03 -15.63 13.33
N ASP A 192 17.85 -16.87 13.78
CA ASP A 192 17.03 -17.85 13.08
C ASP A 192 15.56 -17.59 13.34
N LEU A 193 14.76 -17.43 12.29
CA LEU A 193 13.33 -17.15 12.34
C LEU A 193 12.51 -18.36 11.90
#